data_0c83c879e4fcc38f0da6545a453a0b84
#
_entry.id   0c83c879e4fcc38f0da6545a453a0b84
#
_cell.length_a   1.000
_cell.length_b   1.000
_cell.length_c   1.000
_cell.angle_alpha   90.00
_cell.angle_beta   90.00
_cell.angle_gamma   90.00
#
_symmetry.space_group_name_H-M   'P 1'
#
loop_
_entity.id
_entity.type
_entity.pdbx_description
1 polymer ?
#
loop_
_entity_poly.entity_id
_entity_poly.type
_entity_poly.pdbx_seq_one_letter_code
_entity_poly.pdbx_strand_id
1 'polypeptide(L)'
;GALRLAIASAVVLGAASTLLMGLSGWFIVASAIAGAAGLAVAHTFNVLLPGAMIRLLAISRTAARYGERLSGHTAALRALAAIRPAVFASLAAAPPSEALSLSRGEASARLVQDVDAIETRFVRLSAPWSAVAGLASAIAMATLAGPAPAVVILVAALAAILAARALARRFSTP
;
A
#
# COMPACT_ATOMS: atom_id res chain seq x y z
N GLY A 1 -6.18 14.52 10.05
CA GLY A 1 -4.72 14.49 9.97
C GLY A 1 -4.13 13.12 9.70
N ALA A 2 -4.25 12.15 10.61
CA ALA A 2 -3.52 10.87 10.52
C ALA A 2 -3.84 10.04 9.25
N LEU A 3 -5.09 9.95 8.85
CA LEU A 3 -5.48 9.22 7.63
C LEU A 3 -4.87 9.83 6.35
N ARG A 4 -4.84 11.17 6.25
CA ARG A 4 -4.20 11.84 5.10
C ARG A 4 -2.70 11.55 5.05
N LEU A 5 -2.05 11.51 6.21
CA LEU A 5 -0.63 11.15 6.30
C LEU A 5 -0.40 9.68 5.93
N ALA A 6 -1.27 8.76 6.34
CA ALA A 6 -1.21 7.36 5.94
C ALA A 6 -1.32 7.21 4.42
N ILE A 7 -2.28 7.89 3.79
CA ILE A 7 -2.47 7.86 2.33
C ILE A 7 -1.25 8.46 1.62
N ALA A 8 -0.75 9.62 2.06
CA ALA A 8 0.44 10.23 1.46
C ALA A 8 1.66 9.31 1.57
N SER A 9 1.88 8.70 2.73
CA SER A 9 2.94 7.71 2.92
C SER A 9 2.77 6.48 2.03
N ALA A 10 1.54 5.98 1.84
CA ALA A 10 1.25 4.85 0.96
C ALA A 10 1.54 5.19 -0.52
N VAL A 11 1.21 6.40 -0.97
CA VAL A 11 1.53 6.88 -2.32
C VAL A 11 3.05 6.91 -2.52
N VAL A 12 3.79 7.52 -1.59
CA VAL A 12 5.27 7.55 -1.65
C VAL A 12 5.85 6.14 -1.63
N LEU A 13 5.31 5.25 -0.80
CA LEU A 13 5.73 3.85 -0.72
C LEU A 13 5.56 3.13 -2.07
N GLY A 14 4.39 3.25 -2.70
CA GLY A 14 4.09 2.63 -3.99
C GLY A 14 5.02 3.15 -5.10
N ALA A 15 5.13 4.46 -5.21
CA ALA A 15 6.01 5.10 -6.20
C ALA A 15 7.48 4.74 -5.99
N ALA A 16 8.01 4.92 -4.77
CA ALA A 16 9.41 4.63 -4.47
C ALA A 16 9.76 3.15 -4.68
N SER A 17 8.85 2.21 -4.37
CA SER A 17 9.08 0.78 -4.58
C SER A 17 9.22 0.45 -6.06
N THR A 18 8.35 0.98 -6.90
CA THR A 18 8.37 0.74 -8.36
C THR A 18 9.57 1.41 -9.02
N LEU A 19 9.83 2.68 -8.69
CA LEU A 19 10.98 3.41 -9.20
C LEU A 19 12.31 2.77 -8.80
N LEU A 20 12.41 2.30 -7.55
CA LEU A 20 13.60 1.59 -7.08
C LEU A 20 13.87 0.33 -7.90
N MET A 21 12.83 -0.48 -8.16
CA MET A 21 12.96 -1.70 -8.95
C MET A 21 13.35 -1.39 -10.41
N GLY A 22 12.67 -0.42 -11.04
CA GLY A 22 12.98 -0.01 -12.40
C GLY A 22 14.37 0.57 -12.57
N LEU A 23 14.78 1.48 -11.67
CA LEU A 23 16.11 2.10 -11.70
C LEU A 23 17.22 1.08 -11.42
N SER A 24 17.01 0.17 -10.47
CA SER A 24 17.98 -0.89 -10.17
C SER A 24 18.15 -1.86 -11.34
N GLY A 25 17.02 -2.27 -11.97
CA GLY A 25 17.06 -3.12 -13.16
C GLY A 25 17.77 -2.45 -14.34
N TRP A 26 17.44 -1.19 -14.63
CA TRP A 26 18.13 -0.39 -15.65
C TRP A 26 19.62 -0.28 -15.35
N PHE A 27 19.99 0.01 -14.10
CA PHE A 27 21.39 0.21 -13.72
C PHE A 27 22.21 -1.07 -13.90
N ILE A 28 21.65 -2.25 -13.55
CA ILE A 28 22.32 -3.55 -13.75
C ILE A 28 22.57 -3.80 -15.24
N VAL A 29 21.56 -3.62 -16.07
CA VAL A 29 21.67 -3.82 -17.53
C VAL A 29 22.63 -2.83 -18.16
N ALA A 30 22.50 -1.54 -17.84
CA ALA A 30 23.36 -0.50 -18.37
C ALA A 30 24.83 -0.68 -17.98
N SER A 31 25.11 -1.09 -16.74
CA SER A 31 26.47 -1.37 -16.29
C SER A 31 27.06 -2.63 -16.97
N ALA A 32 26.24 -3.66 -17.21
CA ALA A 32 26.67 -4.85 -17.95
C ALA A 32 27.00 -4.52 -19.41
N ILE A 33 26.19 -3.72 -20.08
CA ILE A 33 26.45 -3.26 -21.46
C ILE A 33 27.74 -2.42 -21.51
N ALA A 34 27.91 -1.48 -20.57
CA ALA A 34 29.11 -0.66 -20.49
C ALA A 34 30.39 -1.50 -20.29
N GLY A 35 30.31 -2.54 -19.44
CA GLY A 35 31.41 -3.48 -19.23
C GLY A 35 31.74 -4.31 -20.47
N ALA A 36 30.72 -4.78 -21.19
CA ALA A 36 30.88 -5.54 -22.43
C ALA A 36 31.45 -4.69 -23.59
N ALA A 37 31.19 -3.37 -23.59
CA ALA A 37 31.71 -2.44 -24.59
C ALA A 37 33.21 -2.10 -24.41
N GLY A 38 33.85 -2.57 -23.34
CA GLY A 38 35.26 -2.42 -23.07
C GLY A 38 35.61 -1.40 -21.99
N LEU A 39 36.88 -1.45 -21.54
CA LEU A 39 37.38 -0.69 -20.39
C LEU A 39 37.17 0.84 -20.53
N ALA A 40 37.35 1.38 -21.73
CA ALA A 40 37.18 2.82 -21.97
C ALA A 40 35.75 3.29 -21.69
N VAL A 41 34.75 2.52 -22.12
CA VAL A 41 33.32 2.81 -21.89
C VAL A 41 32.97 2.57 -20.43
N ALA A 42 33.48 1.49 -19.84
CA ALA A 42 33.23 1.17 -18.43
C ALA A 42 33.74 2.28 -17.49
N HIS A 43 34.90 2.88 -17.78
CA HIS A 43 35.45 3.98 -16.98
C HIS A 43 34.67 5.29 -17.10
N THR A 44 34.00 5.54 -18.21
CA THR A 44 33.16 6.73 -18.41
C THR A 44 31.73 6.56 -17.90
N PHE A 45 31.32 5.34 -17.55
CA PHE A 45 29.98 5.07 -17.06
C PHE A 45 29.78 5.66 -15.66
N ASN A 46 28.78 6.53 -15.54
CA ASN A 46 28.49 7.19 -14.27
C ASN A 46 27.74 6.25 -13.31
N VAL A 47 28.43 5.68 -12.34
CA VAL A 47 27.87 4.81 -11.28
C VAL A 47 27.37 5.59 -10.08
N LEU A 48 27.87 6.83 -9.86
CA LEU A 48 27.59 7.59 -8.65
C LEU A 48 26.16 8.08 -8.60
N LEU A 49 25.67 8.68 -9.70
CA LEU A 49 24.31 9.23 -9.72
C LEU A 49 23.22 8.17 -9.58
N PRO A 50 23.19 7.09 -10.37
CA PRO A 50 22.20 6.02 -10.16
C PRO A 50 22.31 5.37 -8.80
N GLY A 51 23.53 5.16 -8.28
CA GLY A 51 23.74 4.61 -6.94
C GLY A 51 23.19 5.51 -5.83
N ALA A 52 23.36 6.83 -5.95
CA ALA A 52 22.77 7.78 -5.01
C ALA A 52 21.24 7.79 -5.08
N MET A 53 20.66 7.74 -6.28
CA MET A 53 19.21 7.69 -6.47
C MET A 53 18.59 6.39 -5.93
N ILE A 54 19.23 5.25 -6.11
CA ILE A 54 18.81 3.96 -5.55
C ILE A 54 18.79 4.03 -4.03
N ARG A 55 19.82 4.60 -3.40
CA ARG A 55 19.87 4.79 -1.94
C ARG A 55 18.75 5.71 -1.45
N LEU A 56 18.53 6.84 -2.12
CA LEU A 56 17.46 7.77 -1.79
C LEU A 56 16.08 7.10 -1.86
N LEU A 57 15.81 6.36 -2.94
CA LEU A 57 14.55 5.63 -3.11
C LEU A 57 14.37 4.53 -2.05
N ALA A 58 15.44 3.82 -1.69
CA ALA A 58 15.41 2.80 -0.64
C ALA A 58 15.09 3.40 0.73
N ILE A 59 15.71 4.52 1.08
CA ILE A 59 15.44 5.26 2.33
C ILE A 59 14.00 5.79 2.33
N SER A 60 13.58 6.43 1.24
CA SER A 60 12.22 6.97 1.07
C SER A 60 11.15 5.88 1.20
N ARG A 61 11.36 4.71 0.59
CA ARG A 61 10.49 3.54 0.70
C ARG A 61 10.37 3.06 2.14
N THR A 62 11.49 2.96 2.85
CA THR A 62 11.50 2.50 4.25
C THR A 62 10.82 3.50 5.17
N ALA A 63 11.12 4.79 5.03
CA ALA A 63 10.50 5.85 5.79
C ALA A 63 8.99 5.95 5.52
N ALA A 64 8.58 5.84 4.25
CA ALA A 64 7.18 5.84 3.85
C ALA A 64 6.41 4.65 4.42
N ARG A 65 7.00 3.45 4.42
CA ARG A 65 6.39 2.26 5.04
C ARG A 65 6.20 2.43 6.54
N TYR A 66 7.19 3.01 7.21
CA TYR A 66 7.07 3.31 8.63
C TYR A 66 5.99 4.36 8.89
N GLY A 67 5.98 5.45 8.12
CA GLY A 67 4.97 6.51 8.20
C GLY A 67 3.55 5.99 7.95
N GLU A 68 3.35 5.12 6.96
CA GLU A 68 2.06 4.49 6.67
C GLU A 68 1.57 3.65 7.86
N ARG A 69 2.42 2.77 8.40
CA ARG A 69 2.06 1.93 9.54
C ARG A 69 1.74 2.75 10.78
N LEU A 70 2.60 3.70 11.12
CA LEU A 70 2.43 4.54 12.32
C LEU A 70 1.16 5.38 12.23
N SER A 71 0.94 6.05 11.10
CA SER A 71 -0.24 6.91 10.91
C SER A 71 -1.52 6.10 10.73
N GLY A 72 -1.48 4.94 10.09
CA GLY A 72 -2.60 4.01 9.96
C GLY A 72 -3.04 3.48 11.33
N HIS A 73 -2.11 3.01 12.14
CA HIS A 73 -2.38 2.56 13.51
C HIS A 73 -2.91 3.69 14.40
N THR A 74 -2.31 4.87 14.32
CA THR A 74 -2.79 6.05 15.06
C THR A 74 -4.21 6.43 14.66
N ALA A 75 -4.55 6.35 13.37
CA ALA A 75 -5.90 6.61 12.88
C ALA A 75 -6.90 5.58 13.40
N ALA A 76 -6.55 4.29 13.38
CA ALA A 76 -7.37 3.21 13.89
C ALA A 76 -7.63 3.36 15.40
N LEU A 77 -6.58 3.57 16.20
CA LEU A 77 -6.71 3.76 17.65
C LEU A 77 -7.58 4.97 18.02
N ARG A 78 -7.47 6.08 17.28
CA ARG A 78 -8.34 7.25 17.49
C ARG A 78 -9.80 6.97 17.13
N ALA A 79 -10.04 6.23 16.05
CA ALA A 79 -11.39 5.80 15.70
C ALA A 79 -12.00 4.91 16.79
N LEU A 80 -11.23 3.95 17.30
CA LEU A 80 -11.64 3.07 18.39
C LEU A 80 -11.92 3.83 19.68
N ALA A 81 -11.09 4.80 20.04
CA ALA A 81 -11.31 5.66 21.22
C ALA A 81 -12.61 6.47 21.13
N ALA A 82 -13.06 6.80 19.91
CA ALA A 82 -14.33 7.49 19.70
C ALA A 82 -15.54 6.53 19.69
N ILE A 83 -15.37 5.33 19.15
CA ILE A 83 -16.47 4.35 18.99
C ILE A 83 -16.80 3.64 20.32
N ARG A 84 -15.80 3.25 21.11
CA ARG A 84 -16.00 2.51 22.37
C ARG A 84 -16.96 3.20 23.34
N PRO A 85 -16.82 4.49 23.67
CA PRO A 85 -17.78 5.17 24.55
C PRO A 85 -19.19 5.25 23.97
N ALA A 86 -19.31 5.44 22.63
CA ALA A 86 -20.61 5.51 21.96
C ALA A 86 -21.36 4.17 22.02
N VAL A 87 -20.66 3.07 21.76
CA VAL A 87 -21.20 1.71 21.86
C VAL A 87 -21.58 1.40 23.32
N PHE A 88 -20.73 1.74 24.28
CA PHE A 88 -21.04 1.56 25.70
C PHE A 88 -22.28 2.35 26.12
N ALA A 89 -22.38 3.61 25.71
CA ALA A 89 -23.55 4.44 26.01
C ALA A 89 -24.84 3.88 25.42
N SER A 90 -24.80 3.35 24.19
CA SER A 90 -25.96 2.72 23.54
C SER A 90 -26.40 1.42 24.27
N LEU A 91 -25.44 0.61 24.70
CA LEU A 91 -25.73 -0.61 25.51
C LEU A 91 -26.28 -0.27 26.89
N ALA A 92 -25.76 0.77 27.54
CA ALA A 92 -26.24 1.22 28.85
C ALA A 92 -27.63 1.84 28.80
N ALA A 93 -28.04 2.39 27.66
CA ALA A 93 -29.38 2.95 27.43
C ALA A 93 -30.39 1.88 26.94
N ALA A 94 -29.96 0.66 26.62
CA ALA A 94 -30.85 -0.41 26.15
C ALA A 94 -31.77 -0.93 27.26
N PRO A 95 -33.04 -1.34 26.97
CA PRO A 95 -33.93 -1.92 27.93
C PRO A 95 -33.33 -3.17 28.56
N PRO A 96 -33.57 -3.46 29.88
CA PRO A 96 -32.98 -4.61 30.55
C PRO A 96 -33.30 -5.96 29.88
N SER A 97 -34.46 -6.08 29.23
CA SER A 97 -34.87 -7.28 28.49
C SER A 97 -33.96 -7.59 27.27
N GLU A 98 -33.44 -6.56 26.59
CA GLU A 98 -32.53 -6.72 25.46
C GLU A 98 -31.07 -6.90 25.94
N ALA A 99 -30.68 -6.16 26.98
CA ALA A 99 -29.35 -6.24 27.55
C ALA A 99 -29.08 -7.61 28.19
N LEU A 100 -30.09 -8.23 28.79
CA LEU A 100 -30.01 -9.55 29.41
C LEU A 100 -30.11 -10.71 28.41
N SER A 101 -30.61 -10.49 27.21
CA SER A 101 -30.64 -11.51 26.13
C SER A 101 -29.25 -11.81 25.55
N LEU A 102 -28.30 -10.89 25.70
CA LEU A 102 -26.90 -11.09 25.32
C LEU A 102 -26.17 -11.75 26.49
N SER A 103 -25.61 -12.95 26.29
CA SER A 103 -24.69 -13.52 27.28
C SER A 103 -23.50 -12.57 27.47
N ARG A 104 -22.98 -12.47 28.70
CA ARG A 104 -21.82 -11.61 29.02
C ARG A 104 -20.62 -11.92 28.12
N GLY A 105 -20.43 -13.16 27.70
CA GLY A 105 -19.39 -13.58 26.77
C GLY A 105 -19.62 -13.09 25.35
N GLU A 106 -20.87 -13.10 24.87
CA GLU A 106 -21.24 -12.73 23.53
C GLU A 106 -21.15 -11.20 23.31
N ALA A 107 -21.58 -10.40 24.27
CA ALA A 107 -21.42 -8.94 24.24
C ALA A 107 -19.94 -8.53 24.26
N SER A 108 -19.12 -9.20 25.08
CA SER A 108 -17.68 -8.96 25.12
C SER A 108 -16.98 -9.42 23.84
N ALA A 109 -17.35 -10.57 23.29
CA ALA A 109 -16.76 -11.09 22.05
C ALA A 109 -17.10 -10.21 20.84
N ARG A 110 -18.35 -9.75 20.72
CA ARG A 110 -18.75 -8.80 19.65
C ARG A 110 -18.01 -7.47 19.74
N LEU A 111 -17.88 -6.91 20.94
CA LEU A 111 -17.12 -5.68 21.17
C LEU A 111 -15.64 -5.80 20.75
N VAL A 112 -15.03 -6.97 20.96
CA VAL A 112 -13.63 -7.22 20.57
C VAL A 112 -13.51 -7.48 19.06
N GLN A 113 -14.35 -8.37 18.52
CA GLN A 113 -14.29 -8.74 17.09
C GLN A 113 -14.67 -7.60 16.14
N ASP A 114 -15.68 -6.80 16.46
CA ASP A 114 -16.11 -5.66 15.66
C ASP A 114 -15.03 -4.56 15.66
N VAL A 115 -14.31 -4.43 16.78
CA VAL A 115 -13.18 -3.50 16.92
C VAL A 115 -12.01 -3.93 16.04
N ASP A 116 -11.64 -5.21 16.04
CA ASP A 116 -10.55 -5.74 15.19
C ASP A 116 -10.89 -5.66 13.69
N ALA A 117 -12.17 -5.88 13.34
CA ALA A 117 -12.63 -5.72 11.96
C ALA A 117 -12.52 -4.26 11.46
N ILE A 118 -12.85 -3.30 12.31
CA ILE A 118 -12.72 -1.87 12.03
C ILE A 118 -11.24 -1.49 11.87
N GLU A 119 -10.36 -1.94 12.77
CA GLU A 119 -8.92 -1.69 12.69
C GLU A 119 -8.35 -2.21 11.37
N THR A 120 -8.65 -3.45 11.00
CA THR A 120 -8.21 -4.06 9.73
C THR A 120 -8.71 -3.27 8.52
N ARG A 121 -9.92 -2.75 8.56
CA ARG A 121 -10.48 -1.93 7.47
C ARG A 121 -9.76 -0.60 7.34
N PHE A 122 -9.47 0.08 8.44
CA PHE A 122 -8.73 1.35 8.43
C PHE A 122 -7.30 1.19 7.90
N VAL A 123 -6.60 0.13 8.31
CA VAL A 123 -5.26 -0.18 7.80
C VAL A 123 -5.26 -0.46 6.30
N ARG A 124 -6.32 -1.07 5.76
CA ARG A 124 -6.46 -1.36 4.32
C ARG A 124 -6.87 -0.18 3.45
N LEU A 125 -7.33 0.94 4.03
CA LEU A 125 -7.75 2.12 3.25
C LEU A 125 -6.59 2.79 2.48
N SER A 126 -5.35 2.63 2.92
CA SER A 126 -4.16 3.15 2.24
C SER A 126 -3.69 2.29 1.06
N ALA A 127 -3.97 0.99 1.07
CA ALA A 127 -3.48 0.03 0.08
C ALA A 127 -3.82 0.37 -1.39
N PRO A 128 -5.06 0.78 -1.75
CA PRO A 128 -5.38 1.14 -3.13
C PRO A 128 -4.59 2.35 -3.62
N TRP A 129 -4.28 3.31 -2.77
CA TRP A 129 -3.48 4.49 -3.12
C TRP A 129 -2.03 4.14 -3.43
N SER A 130 -1.45 3.20 -2.67
CA SER A 130 -0.12 2.65 -2.95
C SER A 130 -0.09 1.91 -4.29
N ALA A 131 -1.13 1.10 -4.58
CA ALA A 131 -1.23 0.37 -5.85
C ALA A 131 -1.37 1.31 -7.04
N VAL A 132 -2.21 2.36 -6.95
CA VAL A 132 -2.36 3.36 -8.01
C VAL A 132 -1.06 4.12 -8.25
N ALA A 133 -0.38 4.56 -7.20
CA ALA A 133 0.90 5.26 -7.31
C ALA A 133 2.00 4.36 -7.92
N GLY A 134 2.06 3.09 -7.52
CA GLY A 134 2.97 2.10 -8.08
C GLY A 134 2.70 1.87 -9.57
N LEU A 135 1.44 1.68 -9.96
CA LEU A 135 1.05 1.48 -11.35
C LEU A 135 1.36 2.72 -12.21
N ALA A 136 1.04 3.93 -11.72
CA ALA A 136 1.35 5.17 -12.43
C ALA A 136 2.86 5.33 -12.65
N SER A 137 3.67 5.01 -11.62
CA SER A 137 5.14 5.03 -11.72
C SER A 137 5.67 3.98 -12.69
N ALA A 138 5.06 2.78 -12.72
CA ALA A 138 5.43 1.72 -13.67
C ALA A 138 5.15 2.14 -15.12
N ILE A 139 3.98 2.74 -15.37
CA ILE A 139 3.61 3.25 -16.69
C ILE A 139 4.57 4.37 -17.11
N ALA A 140 4.86 5.32 -16.21
CA ALA A 140 5.79 6.41 -16.49
C ALA A 140 7.20 5.89 -16.84
N MET A 141 7.72 4.90 -16.11
CA MET A 141 9.01 4.26 -16.43
C MET A 141 8.96 3.50 -17.76
N ALA A 142 7.87 2.79 -18.03
CA ALA A 142 7.71 2.03 -19.27
C ALA A 142 7.63 2.92 -20.50
N THR A 143 6.96 4.08 -20.42
CA THR A 143 6.91 5.06 -21.53
C THR A 143 8.27 5.62 -21.88
N LEU A 144 9.19 5.74 -20.89
CA LEU A 144 10.58 6.14 -21.15
C LEU A 144 11.36 5.07 -21.94
N ALA A 145 11.00 3.81 -21.79
CA ALA A 145 11.61 2.69 -22.53
C ALA A 145 10.97 2.47 -23.90
N GLY A 146 9.79 3.05 -24.15
CA GLY A 146 9.06 2.96 -25.41
C GLY A 146 7.56 2.62 -25.24
N PRO A 147 6.79 2.65 -26.32
CA PRO A 147 5.34 2.39 -26.23
C PRO A 147 4.99 0.93 -25.96
N ALA A 148 5.78 -0.02 -26.47
CA ALA A 148 5.49 -1.44 -26.31
C ALA A 148 5.48 -1.92 -24.83
N PRO A 149 6.48 -1.63 -23.98
CA PRO A 149 6.45 -1.94 -22.55
C PRO A 149 5.28 -1.30 -21.82
N ALA A 150 4.91 -0.06 -22.17
CA ALA A 150 3.78 0.63 -21.55
C ALA A 150 2.46 -0.08 -21.84
N VAL A 151 2.24 -0.52 -23.07
CA VAL A 151 1.04 -1.30 -23.46
C VAL A 151 0.98 -2.63 -22.71
N VAL A 152 2.10 -3.34 -22.58
CA VAL A 152 2.16 -4.61 -21.83
C VAL A 152 1.75 -4.40 -20.37
N ILE A 153 2.25 -3.35 -19.71
CA ILE A 153 1.89 -3.05 -18.31
C ILE A 153 0.40 -2.71 -18.20
N LEU A 154 -0.15 -1.91 -19.11
CA LEU A 154 -1.57 -1.56 -19.11
C LEU A 154 -2.46 -2.78 -19.30
N VAL A 155 -2.13 -3.66 -20.24
CA VAL A 155 -2.87 -4.90 -20.48
C VAL A 155 -2.80 -5.82 -19.26
N ALA A 156 -1.62 -6.00 -18.68
CA ALA A 156 -1.45 -6.81 -17.47
C ALA A 156 -2.23 -6.24 -16.27
N ALA A 157 -2.23 -4.92 -16.08
CA ALA A 157 -2.99 -4.26 -15.02
C ALA A 157 -4.51 -4.44 -15.22
N LEU A 158 -4.99 -4.29 -16.46
CA LEU A 158 -6.40 -4.50 -16.78
C LEU A 158 -6.80 -5.96 -16.53
N ALA A 159 -6.00 -6.92 -17.00
CA ALA A 159 -6.23 -8.33 -16.76
C ALA A 159 -6.30 -8.68 -15.27
N ALA A 160 -5.38 -8.13 -14.45
CA ALA A 160 -5.38 -8.31 -13.01
C ALA A 160 -6.65 -7.74 -12.34
N ILE A 161 -7.09 -6.55 -12.77
CA ILE A 161 -8.33 -5.93 -12.25
C ILE A 161 -9.56 -6.79 -12.62
N LEU A 162 -9.63 -7.27 -13.87
CA LEU A 162 -10.74 -8.11 -14.32
C LEU A 162 -10.77 -9.45 -13.58
N ALA A 163 -9.61 -10.09 -13.39
CA ALA A 163 -9.48 -11.33 -12.64
C ALA A 163 -9.90 -11.13 -11.15
N ALA A 164 -9.46 -10.06 -10.52
CA ALA A 164 -9.83 -9.72 -9.14
C ALA A 164 -11.35 -9.50 -9.00
N ARG A 165 -11.97 -8.79 -9.96
CA ARG A 165 -13.42 -8.58 -9.99
C ARG A 165 -14.21 -9.86 -10.23
N ALA A 166 -13.74 -10.73 -11.14
CA ALA A 166 -14.36 -12.03 -11.39
C ALA A 166 -14.32 -12.93 -10.15
N LEU A 167 -13.17 -12.93 -9.46
CA LEU A 167 -12.99 -13.69 -8.22
C LEU A 167 -13.90 -13.15 -7.10
N ALA A 168 -13.93 -11.84 -6.92
CA ALA A 168 -14.79 -11.20 -5.92
C ALA A 168 -16.28 -11.54 -6.14
N ARG A 169 -16.75 -11.55 -7.39
CA ARG A 169 -18.12 -11.94 -7.72
C ARG A 169 -18.43 -13.41 -7.38
N ARG A 170 -17.47 -14.32 -7.54
CA ARG A 170 -17.66 -15.74 -7.19
C ARG A 170 -17.80 -15.98 -5.69
N PHE A 171 -17.14 -15.16 -4.86
CA PHE A 171 -17.18 -15.28 -3.40
C PHE A 171 -18.26 -14.40 -2.73
N SER A 172 -18.95 -13.54 -3.49
CA SER A 172 -20.04 -12.70 -2.99
C SER A 172 -21.44 -13.29 -3.24
N THR A 173 -21.55 -14.45 -3.91
CA THR A 173 -22.81 -15.21 -3.96
C THR A 173 -22.95 -16.04 -2.68
N PRO A 174 -24.03 -15.81 -1.90
CA PRO A 174 -24.33 -16.58 -0.71
C PRO A 174 -24.61 -18.04 -1.00
#